data_0bdd48760ec29a602a48065574ea672f
#
_entry.id   0bdd48760ec29a602a48065574ea672f
#
_cell.length_a   1.000
_cell.length_b   1.000
_cell.length_c   1.000
_cell.angle_alpha   90.00
_cell.angle_beta   90.00
_cell.angle_gamma   90.00
#
_symmetry.space_group_name_H-M   'P 1'
#
loop_
_entity.id
_entity.type
_entity.pdbx_description
1 polymer ?
#
loop_
_entity_poly.entity_id
_entity_poly.type
_entity_poly.pdbx_seq_one_letter_code
_entity_poly.pdbx_strand_id
1 'polypeptide(L)'
;TGDARYVFDTTVTHEDLFLGKPALFLKHTANLIRTQKRNAIRSKCHIFADLYILKEKVIDYNVIETKPGYKCLLEDISENGALIRIGGKGIPNIQIRLQFQVNNRLVVMFGIVRTVEYNEELNQSRLHFECIHIEPQMKNQILSYVYNIMSDSEKEIYDAMSLTDTDEENGQEE
;
A
#
# COMPACT_ATOMS: atom_id res chain seq x y z
N THR A 1 -13.15 4.56 8.41
CA THR A 1 -12.84 5.81 7.70
C THR A 1 -11.34 6.12 7.63
N GLY A 2 -10.48 5.10 7.36
CA GLY A 2 -9.01 5.21 7.43
C GLY A 2 -8.30 5.73 6.20
N ASP A 3 -8.96 5.97 5.06
CA ASP A 3 -8.27 6.16 3.77
C ASP A 3 -8.21 7.59 3.25
N ALA A 4 -8.92 8.53 3.83
CA ALA A 4 -8.90 9.92 3.40
C ALA A 4 -8.08 10.79 4.35
N ARG A 5 -7.27 11.68 3.77
CA ARG A 5 -6.70 12.82 4.49
C ARG A 5 -7.64 13.99 4.43
N TYR A 6 -7.69 14.74 5.52
CA TYR A 6 -8.29 16.06 5.53
C TYR A 6 -7.17 17.09 5.60
N VAL A 7 -7.18 18.03 4.68
CA VAL A 7 -6.27 19.17 4.65
C VAL A 7 -7.07 20.43 4.94
N PHE A 8 -6.55 21.28 5.77
CA PHE A 8 -7.17 22.55 6.11
C PHE A 8 -6.10 23.60 6.43
N ASP A 9 -6.39 24.83 6.09
CA ASP A 9 -5.60 25.97 6.49
C ASP A 9 -6.08 26.49 7.82
N THR A 10 -5.14 26.74 8.72
CA THR A 10 -5.43 27.29 10.05
C THR A 10 -4.29 28.22 10.51
N THR A 11 -4.53 28.94 11.58
CA THR A 11 -3.54 29.80 12.20
C THR A 11 -3.24 29.30 13.60
N VAL A 12 -1.98 29.22 13.97
CA VAL A 12 -1.56 28.98 15.35
C VAL A 12 -1.90 30.22 16.17
N THR A 13 -2.75 30.09 17.17
CA THR A 13 -3.16 31.20 18.05
C THR A 13 -2.15 31.42 19.16
N HIS A 14 -1.67 30.35 19.76
CA HIS A 14 -0.61 30.37 20.78
C HIS A 14 -0.06 28.97 21.01
N GLU A 15 1.06 28.91 21.72
CA GLU A 15 1.68 27.70 22.22
C GLU A 15 1.58 27.69 23.75
N ASP A 16 1.20 26.58 24.34
CA ASP A 16 1.09 26.41 25.78
C ASP A 16 1.19 24.93 26.16
N LEU A 17 1.07 24.62 27.43
CA LEU A 17 0.99 23.26 27.93
C LEU A 17 -0.46 22.79 28.02
N PHE A 18 -0.76 21.64 27.43
CA PHE A 18 -2.01 20.94 27.61
C PHE A 18 -1.75 19.61 28.32
N LEU A 19 -2.36 19.43 29.50
CA LEU A 19 -2.11 18.27 30.36
C LEU A 19 -0.62 18.01 30.63
N GLY A 20 0.17 19.11 30.82
CA GLY A 20 1.60 19.03 31.10
C GLY A 20 2.49 18.70 29.90
N LYS A 21 1.95 18.68 28.68
CA LYS A 21 2.69 18.44 27.42
C LYS A 21 2.63 19.68 26.53
N PRO A 22 3.72 19.99 25.76
CA PRO A 22 3.69 21.05 24.78
C PRO A 22 2.56 20.86 23.77
N ALA A 23 1.76 21.89 23.53
CA ALA A 23 0.63 21.87 22.62
C ALA A 23 0.54 23.15 21.80
N LEU A 24 0.08 23.02 20.56
CA LEU A 24 -0.25 24.11 19.67
C LEU A 24 -1.76 24.30 19.67
N PHE A 25 -2.23 25.54 19.93
CA PHE A 25 -3.63 25.91 19.85
C PHE A 25 -3.90 26.52 18.47
N LEU A 26 -4.84 25.92 17.75
CA LEU A 26 -5.15 26.28 16.36
C LEU A 26 -6.51 26.96 16.29
N LYS A 27 -6.64 27.94 15.40
CA LYS A 27 -7.93 28.56 15.09
C LYS A 27 -8.85 27.50 14.44
N HIS A 28 -10.09 27.41 14.92
CA HIS A 28 -11.08 26.52 14.30
C HIS A 28 -11.31 26.91 12.84
N THR A 29 -11.39 25.94 11.94
CA THR A 29 -11.77 26.12 10.54
C THR A 29 -12.87 25.13 10.17
N ALA A 30 -13.82 25.59 9.37
CA ALA A 30 -14.86 24.74 8.78
C ALA A 30 -14.46 24.24 7.37
N ASN A 31 -13.42 24.83 6.78
CA ASN A 31 -12.97 24.46 5.45
C ASN A 31 -12.04 23.25 5.51
N LEU A 32 -12.65 22.06 5.55
CA LEU A 32 -11.94 20.79 5.50
C LEU A 32 -12.00 20.25 4.08
N ILE A 33 -10.85 20.12 3.42
CA ILE A 33 -10.75 19.52 2.10
C ILE A 33 -10.37 18.04 2.28
N ARG A 34 -11.26 17.15 1.85
CA ARG A 34 -10.94 15.73 1.82
C ARG A 34 -10.06 15.47 0.59
N THR A 35 -8.87 14.94 0.81
CA THR A 35 -7.96 14.55 -0.27
C THR A 35 -7.78 13.04 -0.28
N GLN A 36 -8.05 12.42 -1.42
CA GLN A 36 -7.74 11.01 -1.62
C GLN A 36 -6.23 10.87 -1.80
N LYS A 37 -5.57 10.14 -0.88
CA LYS A 37 -4.11 9.92 -0.93
C LYS A 37 -3.72 8.73 -1.77
N ARG A 38 -4.62 7.77 -1.93
CA ARG A 38 -4.34 6.47 -2.54
C ARG A 38 -5.08 6.33 -3.87
N ASN A 39 -4.33 6.02 -4.91
CA ASN A 39 -4.90 5.74 -6.24
C ASN A 39 -5.29 4.26 -6.40
N ALA A 40 -5.02 3.42 -5.38
CA ALA A 40 -5.31 2.00 -5.40
C ALA A 40 -6.05 1.59 -4.12
N ILE A 41 -7.03 0.73 -4.28
CA ILE A 41 -7.75 0.15 -3.16
C ILE A 41 -6.90 -0.96 -2.56
N ARG A 42 -6.80 -0.95 -1.23
CA ARG A 42 -6.10 -1.97 -0.47
C ARG A 42 -7.11 -2.80 0.31
N SER A 43 -6.99 -4.09 0.20
CA SER A 43 -7.79 -5.01 0.99
C SER A 43 -6.94 -5.76 1.99
N LYS A 44 -7.44 -5.90 3.21
CA LYS A 44 -6.82 -6.74 4.23
C LYS A 44 -6.81 -8.19 3.76
N CYS A 45 -5.68 -8.85 3.94
CA CYS A 45 -5.52 -10.25 3.57
C CYS A 45 -4.62 -10.98 4.56
N HIS A 46 -4.50 -12.31 4.40
CA HIS A 46 -3.56 -13.15 5.12
C HIS A 46 -2.96 -14.14 4.12
N ILE A 47 -2.05 -13.64 3.28
CA ILE A 47 -1.43 -14.42 2.21
C ILE A 47 0.03 -14.68 2.56
N PHE A 48 0.43 -15.96 2.63
CA PHE A 48 1.84 -16.32 2.79
C PHE A 48 2.58 -16.07 1.48
N ALA A 49 3.79 -15.51 1.60
CA ALA A 49 4.63 -15.15 0.47
C ALA A 49 6.10 -15.50 0.73
N ASP A 50 6.85 -15.61 -0.35
CA ASP A 50 8.30 -15.67 -0.35
C ASP A 50 8.85 -14.31 -0.78
N LEU A 51 9.75 -13.75 0.04
CA LEU A 51 10.43 -12.49 -0.19
C LEU A 51 11.89 -12.76 -0.59
N TYR A 52 12.34 -12.13 -1.68
CA TYR A 52 13.71 -12.22 -2.17
C TYR A 52 14.32 -10.83 -2.26
N ILE A 53 15.49 -10.65 -1.67
CA ILE A 53 16.24 -9.39 -1.75
C ILE A 53 16.98 -9.36 -3.08
N LEU A 54 16.77 -8.32 -3.87
CA LEU A 54 17.43 -8.12 -5.16
C LEU A 54 18.72 -7.33 -4.95
N LYS A 55 19.84 -7.88 -5.35
CA LYS A 55 21.18 -7.27 -5.23
C LYS A 55 21.73 -6.80 -6.57
N GLU A 56 21.08 -7.16 -7.65
CA GLU A 56 21.53 -6.91 -9.01
C GLU A 56 21.19 -5.48 -9.45
N LYS A 57 22.10 -4.86 -10.22
CA LYS A 57 21.85 -3.52 -10.79
C LYS A 57 20.81 -3.54 -11.91
N VAL A 58 20.66 -4.66 -12.60
CA VAL A 58 19.68 -4.87 -13.67
C VAL A 58 18.80 -6.03 -13.24
N ILE A 59 17.50 -5.76 -13.09
CA ILE A 59 16.52 -6.75 -12.65
C ILE A 59 15.92 -7.40 -13.89
N ASP A 60 15.99 -8.74 -13.95
CA ASP A 60 15.20 -9.50 -14.90
C ASP A 60 13.82 -9.81 -14.28
N TYR A 61 12.80 -9.18 -14.83
CA TYR A 61 11.41 -9.33 -14.34
C TYR A 61 10.75 -10.67 -14.72
N ASN A 62 11.36 -11.44 -15.63
CA ASN A 62 10.83 -12.73 -16.06
C ASN A 62 11.30 -13.89 -15.17
N VAL A 63 12.23 -13.64 -14.25
CA VAL A 63 12.76 -14.68 -13.38
C VAL A 63 11.78 -15.03 -12.27
N ILE A 64 11.39 -16.29 -12.21
CA ILE A 64 10.66 -16.90 -11.11
C ILE A 64 11.65 -17.71 -10.28
N GLU A 65 11.75 -17.39 -8.98
CA GLU A 65 12.61 -18.17 -8.10
C GLU A 65 11.99 -19.52 -7.74
N THR A 66 12.83 -20.54 -7.80
CA THR A 66 12.46 -21.90 -7.40
C THR A 66 12.98 -22.27 -6.01
N LYS A 67 13.98 -21.53 -5.51
CA LYS A 67 14.51 -21.70 -4.15
C LYS A 67 13.59 -20.98 -3.14
N PRO A 68 13.45 -21.51 -1.92
CA PRO A 68 12.70 -20.81 -0.88
C PRO A 68 13.28 -19.44 -0.56
N GLY A 69 12.41 -18.41 -0.51
CA GLY A 69 12.74 -17.07 -0.03
C GLY A 69 12.54 -16.92 1.48
N TYR A 70 12.67 -15.70 1.96
CA TYR A 70 12.27 -15.35 3.33
C TYR A 70 10.75 -15.43 3.43
N LYS A 71 10.25 -16.30 4.32
CA LYS A 71 8.82 -16.45 4.54
C LYS A 71 8.25 -15.21 5.21
N CYS A 72 7.18 -14.70 4.64
CA CYS A 72 6.48 -13.52 5.13
C CYS A 72 4.97 -13.66 4.97
N LEU A 73 4.22 -12.73 5.60
CA LEU A 73 2.78 -12.66 5.53
C LEU A 73 2.37 -11.30 4.97
N LEU A 74 1.55 -11.29 3.93
CA LEU A 74 0.90 -10.08 3.45
C LEU A 74 -0.32 -9.80 4.33
N GLU A 75 -0.36 -8.62 4.96
CA GLU A 75 -1.46 -8.15 5.83
C GLU A 75 -2.48 -7.30 5.07
N ASP A 76 -2.03 -6.59 4.04
CA ASP A 76 -2.87 -5.96 3.03
C ASP A 76 -2.21 -6.05 1.65
N ILE A 77 -3.01 -5.89 0.62
CA ILE A 77 -2.56 -5.94 -0.77
C ILE A 77 -3.38 -5.02 -1.67
N SER A 78 -2.71 -4.44 -2.65
CA SER A 78 -3.27 -3.76 -3.82
C SER A 78 -2.39 -4.03 -5.04
N GLU A 79 -2.82 -3.61 -6.22
CA GLU A 79 -2.01 -3.68 -7.43
C GLU A 79 -0.74 -2.82 -7.38
N ASN A 80 -0.67 -1.84 -6.46
CA ASN A 80 0.45 -0.90 -6.30
C ASN A 80 1.36 -1.22 -5.11
N GLY A 81 1.06 -2.26 -4.33
CA GLY A 81 1.91 -2.65 -3.19
C GLY A 81 1.23 -3.49 -2.13
N ALA A 82 1.93 -3.69 -1.03
CA ALA A 82 1.48 -4.53 0.08
C ALA A 82 2.06 -4.06 1.42
N LEU A 83 1.39 -4.44 2.50
CA LEU A 83 1.95 -4.43 3.85
C LEU A 83 2.41 -5.85 4.18
N ILE A 84 3.70 -5.99 4.48
CA ILE A 84 4.34 -7.28 4.68
C ILE A 84 4.79 -7.41 6.13
N ARG A 85 4.42 -8.51 6.79
CA ARG A 85 4.99 -8.89 8.08
C ARG A 85 6.07 -9.93 7.90
N ILE A 86 7.25 -9.70 8.50
CA ILE A 86 8.39 -10.61 8.47
C ILE A 86 9.05 -10.69 9.84
N GLY A 87 9.67 -11.84 10.15
CA GLY A 87 10.50 -11.99 11.35
C GLY A 87 11.81 -11.20 11.24
N GLY A 88 12.28 -10.68 12.38
CA GLY A 88 13.50 -9.91 12.45
C GLY A 88 13.37 -8.45 12.04
N LYS A 89 14.52 -7.76 11.97
CA LYS A 89 14.61 -6.34 11.65
C LYS A 89 14.67 -6.14 10.13
N GLY A 90 13.65 -5.51 9.55
CA GLY A 90 13.62 -5.14 8.15
C GLY A 90 14.59 -4.00 7.80
N ILE A 91 14.88 -3.85 6.51
CA ILE A 91 15.75 -2.81 5.96
C ILE A 91 14.93 -1.96 4.99
N PRO A 92 14.84 -0.63 5.16
CA PRO A 92 14.18 0.24 4.22
C PRO A 92 15.04 0.48 2.96
N ASN A 93 14.40 0.94 1.89
CA ASN A 93 15.02 1.31 0.60
C ASN A 93 15.75 0.16 -0.12
N ILE A 94 15.39 -1.08 0.17
CA ILE A 94 15.88 -2.24 -0.57
C ILE A 94 14.88 -2.64 -1.64
N GLN A 95 15.41 -3.15 -2.75
CA GLN A 95 14.62 -3.76 -3.80
C GLN A 95 14.34 -5.22 -3.45
N ILE A 96 13.10 -5.61 -3.59
CA ILE A 96 12.64 -6.97 -3.32
C ILE A 96 11.74 -7.48 -4.41
N ARG A 97 11.67 -8.80 -4.50
CA ARG A 97 10.66 -9.53 -5.23
C ARG A 97 9.81 -10.30 -4.24
N LEU A 98 8.49 -10.23 -4.41
CA LEU A 98 7.51 -11.03 -3.70
C LEU A 98 6.93 -12.07 -4.63
N GLN A 99 6.87 -13.33 -4.18
CA GLN A 99 6.18 -14.42 -4.86
C GLN A 99 5.13 -15.02 -3.93
N PHE A 100 3.91 -15.11 -4.39
CA PHE A 100 2.78 -15.65 -3.62
C PHE A 100 1.70 -16.18 -4.55
N GLN A 101 0.68 -16.82 -3.97
CA GLN A 101 -0.44 -17.34 -4.74
C GLN A 101 -1.74 -16.60 -4.39
N VAL A 102 -2.48 -16.25 -5.43
CA VAL A 102 -3.85 -15.72 -5.34
C VAL A 102 -4.75 -16.60 -6.19
N ASN A 103 -5.79 -17.18 -5.59
CA ASN A 103 -6.70 -18.09 -6.29
C ASN A 103 -5.96 -19.23 -7.05
N ASN A 104 -4.96 -19.84 -6.41
CA ASN A 104 -4.09 -20.88 -6.96
C ASN A 104 -3.25 -20.47 -8.18
N ARG A 105 -3.09 -19.18 -8.41
CA ARG A 105 -2.22 -18.64 -9.46
C ARG A 105 -1.05 -17.88 -8.87
N LEU A 106 0.12 -18.10 -9.43
CA LEU A 106 1.34 -17.41 -9.00
C LEU A 106 1.26 -15.93 -9.38
N VAL A 107 1.61 -15.09 -8.42
CA VAL A 107 1.79 -13.65 -8.58
C VAL A 107 3.21 -13.30 -8.18
N VAL A 108 3.88 -12.49 -9.00
CA VAL A 108 5.21 -11.97 -8.75
C VAL A 108 5.18 -10.46 -8.85
N MET A 109 5.56 -9.79 -7.76
CA MET A 109 5.68 -8.33 -7.70
C MET A 109 7.13 -7.95 -7.45
N PHE A 110 7.63 -6.95 -8.16
CA PHE A 110 8.94 -6.35 -7.95
C PHE A 110 8.76 -4.92 -7.44
N GLY A 111 9.57 -4.52 -6.46
CA GLY A 111 9.45 -3.17 -5.95
C GLY A 111 10.42 -2.85 -4.82
N ILE A 112 10.10 -1.80 -4.07
CA ILE A 112 10.94 -1.23 -3.03
C ILE A 112 10.22 -1.25 -1.68
N VAL A 113 10.94 -1.61 -0.63
CA VAL A 113 10.51 -1.38 0.76
C VAL A 113 10.71 0.09 1.09
N ARG A 114 9.64 0.86 1.21
CA ARG A 114 9.70 2.31 1.47
C ARG A 114 9.94 2.65 2.93
N THR A 115 9.21 2.00 3.81
CA THR A 115 9.33 2.20 5.26
C THR A 115 9.26 0.87 6.00
N VAL A 116 9.84 0.85 7.19
CA VAL A 116 9.88 -0.31 8.07
C VAL A 116 9.43 0.11 9.46
N GLU A 117 8.45 -0.60 10.00
CA GLU A 117 8.02 -0.50 11.40
C GLU A 117 8.52 -1.74 12.13
N TYR A 118 9.50 -1.58 13.04
CA TYR A 118 10.04 -2.69 13.80
C TYR A 118 9.46 -2.74 15.20
N ASN A 119 8.94 -3.89 15.58
CA ASN A 119 8.51 -4.20 16.94
C ASN A 119 9.57 -5.07 17.63
N GLU A 120 10.24 -4.51 18.62
CA GLU A 120 11.32 -5.21 19.37
C GLU A 120 10.79 -6.37 20.21
N GLU A 121 9.63 -6.20 20.85
CA GLU A 121 9.05 -7.23 21.73
C GLU A 121 8.73 -8.51 20.97
N LEU A 122 8.21 -8.39 19.75
CA LEU A 122 7.85 -9.52 18.90
C LEU A 122 8.98 -9.94 17.98
N ASN A 123 10.08 -9.18 17.92
CA ASN A 123 11.14 -9.33 16.93
C ASN A 123 10.60 -9.48 15.51
N GLN A 124 9.71 -8.58 15.12
CA GLN A 124 9.04 -8.58 13.82
C GLN A 124 9.03 -7.20 13.19
N SER A 125 9.06 -7.15 11.87
CA SER A 125 8.91 -5.92 11.10
C SER A 125 7.66 -5.95 10.23
N ARG A 126 7.03 -4.79 10.09
CA ARG A 126 6.09 -4.47 9.02
C ARG A 126 6.80 -3.64 7.96
N LEU A 127 6.79 -4.13 6.73
CA LEU A 127 7.43 -3.51 5.58
C LEU A 127 6.35 -2.90 4.70
N HIS A 128 6.41 -1.60 4.44
CA HIS A 128 5.56 -0.94 3.45
C HIS A 128 6.24 -1.10 2.08
N PHE A 129 5.68 -1.97 1.28
CA PHE A 129 6.18 -2.31 -0.05
C PHE A 129 5.43 -1.55 -1.13
N GLU A 130 6.17 -0.89 -2.01
CA GLU A 130 5.68 -0.26 -3.22
C GLU A 130 6.07 -1.09 -4.44
N CYS A 131 5.09 -1.51 -5.21
CA CYS A 131 5.28 -2.26 -6.45
C CYS A 131 5.74 -1.32 -7.57
N ILE A 132 6.86 -1.65 -8.21
CA ILE A 132 7.38 -0.93 -9.37
C ILE A 132 7.04 -1.66 -10.66
N HIS A 133 7.04 -3.00 -10.61
CA HIS A 133 6.75 -3.83 -11.76
C HIS A 133 5.92 -5.06 -11.37
N ILE A 134 4.89 -5.30 -12.14
CA ILE A 134 4.04 -6.49 -12.11
C ILE A 134 3.51 -6.74 -13.52
N GLU A 135 3.51 -8.00 -13.94
CA GLU A 135 2.91 -8.39 -15.21
C GLU A 135 1.40 -8.08 -15.27
N PRO A 136 0.87 -7.56 -16.40
CA PRO A 136 -0.53 -7.15 -16.50
C PRO A 136 -1.53 -8.24 -16.11
N GLN A 137 -1.26 -9.50 -16.46
CA GLN A 137 -2.11 -10.62 -16.08
C GLN A 137 -2.14 -10.85 -14.56
N MET A 138 -0.99 -10.72 -13.90
CA MET A 138 -0.86 -10.85 -12.44
C MET A 138 -1.51 -9.67 -11.71
N LYS A 139 -1.38 -8.46 -12.28
CA LYS A 139 -2.08 -7.27 -11.79
C LYS A 139 -3.60 -7.49 -11.79
N ASN A 140 -4.16 -7.98 -12.89
CA ASN A 140 -5.59 -8.29 -13.00
C ASN A 140 -6.05 -9.37 -12.00
N GLN A 141 -5.19 -10.34 -11.67
CA GLN A 141 -5.48 -11.34 -10.62
C GLN A 141 -5.61 -10.68 -9.24
N ILE A 142 -4.72 -9.74 -8.92
CA ILE A 142 -4.80 -8.97 -7.66
C ILE A 142 -6.08 -8.14 -7.64
N LEU A 143 -6.38 -7.39 -8.69
CA LEU A 143 -7.59 -6.58 -8.78
C LEU A 143 -8.85 -7.43 -8.59
N SER A 144 -8.95 -8.56 -9.27
CA SER A 144 -10.07 -9.48 -9.11
C SER A 144 -10.17 -10.04 -7.68
N TYR A 145 -9.03 -10.38 -7.06
CA TYR A 145 -9.01 -10.86 -5.68
C TYR A 145 -9.48 -9.76 -4.71
N VAL A 146 -8.92 -8.57 -4.82
CA VAL A 146 -9.28 -7.41 -3.99
C VAL A 146 -10.77 -7.11 -4.12
N TYR A 147 -11.30 -7.04 -5.35
CA TYR A 147 -12.71 -6.81 -5.61
C TYR A 147 -13.61 -7.87 -4.97
N ASN A 148 -13.22 -9.15 -5.06
CA ASN A 148 -14.04 -10.25 -4.52
C ASN A 148 -14.13 -10.26 -2.99
N ILE A 149 -13.11 -9.77 -2.29
CA ILE A 149 -13.09 -9.72 -0.81
C ILE A 149 -13.59 -8.40 -0.23
N MET A 150 -13.90 -7.41 -1.08
CA MET A 150 -14.50 -6.14 -0.66
C MET A 150 -15.94 -6.34 -0.21
N SER A 151 -16.36 -5.54 0.78
CA SER A 151 -17.78 -5.42 1.13
C SER A 151 -18.59 -4.75 0.01
N ASP A 152 -19.89 -4.94 0.00
CA ASP A 152 -20.74 -4.35 -1.04
C ASP A 152 -20.65 -2.81 -1.06
N SER A 153 -20.57 -2.17 0.12
CA SER A 153 -20.37 -0.72 0.22
C SER A 153 -19.01 -0.24 -0.31
N GLU A 154 -17.95 -1.04 -0.19
CA GLU A 154 -16.65 -0.72 -0.77
C GLU A 154 -16.65 -0.89 -2.28
N LYS A 155 -17.38 -1.88 -2.82
CA LYS A 155 -17.56 -2.08 -4.26
C LYS A 155 -18.30 -0.91 -4.90
N GLU A 156 -19.38 -0.44 -4.29
CA GLU A 156 -20.13 0.73 -4.76
C GLU A 156 -19.23 1.97 -4.88
N ILE A 157 -18.34 2.18 -3.90
CA ILE A 157 -17.38 3.29 -3.93
C ILE A 157 -16.35 3.07 -5.05
N TYR A 158 -15.85 1.85 -5.21
CA TYR A 158 -14.87 1.52 -6.25
C TYR A 158 -15.44 1.73 -7.66
N ASP A 159 -16.64 1.22 -7.90
CA ASP A 159 -17.33 1.34 -9.19
C ASP A 159 -17.63 2.82 -9.52
N ALA A 160 -18.03 3.62 -8.53
CA ALA A 160 -18.23 5.06 -8.71
C ALA A 160 -16.94 5.82 -9.04
N MET A 161 -15.80 5.43 -8.45
CA MET A 161 -14.52 6.07 -8.74
C MET A 161 -13.97 5.68 -10.12
N SER A 162 -14.17 4.43 -10.56
CA SER A 162 -13.70 3.97 -11.87
C SER A 162 -14.44 4.61 -13.04
N LEU A 163 -15.66 5.09 -12.81
CA LEU A 163 -16.44 5.82 -13.83
C LEU A 163 -15.95 7.25 -14.03
N THR A 164 -15.36 7.88 -13.03
CA THR A 164 -14.83 9.26 -13.12
C THR A 164 -13.50 9.35 -13.86
N ASP A 165 -12.67 8.31 -13.80
CA ASP A 165 -11.38 8.30 -14.50
C ASP A 165 -11.50 8.13 -16.03
N THR A 166 -12.62 7.60 -16.52
CA THR A 166 -12.88 7.44 -17.96
C THR A 166 -13.34 8.73 -18.66
N ASP A 167 -13.86 9.71 -17.91
CA ASP A 167 -14.36 10.96 -18.48
C ASP A 167 -13.24 12.02 -18.67
N GLU A 168 -12.09 11.89 -17.96
CA GLU A 168 -10.96 12.82 -18.10
C GLU A 168 -10.04 12.50 -19.29
N GLU A 169 -9.97 11.25 -19.77
CA GLU A 169 -9.15 10.89 -20.93
C GLU A 169 -9.78 11.27 -22.28
N ASN A 170 -11.09 11.49 -22.34
CA ASN A 170 -11.79 11.83 -23.58
C ASN A 170 -11.98 13.34 -23.82
N GLY A 171 -11.43 14.20 -22.96
CA GLY A 171 -11.59 15.66 -23.02
C GLY A 171 -10.44 16.46 -23.65
N GLN A 172 -9.43 15.82 -24.24
CA GLN A 172 -8.25 16.51 -24.81
C GLN A 172 -8.04 16.31 -26.32
N GLU A 173 -9.07 16.00 -27.07
CA GLU A 173 -9.02 16.07 -28.54
C GLU A 173 -10.18 16.96 -29.05
N GLU A 174 -9.99 18.26 -28.99
CA GLU A 174 -10.60 19.28 -29.88
C GLU A 174 -9.66 20.48 -30.03
#